data_b376a35121d64240c1d2cce00f94cffd
#
_entry.id   b376a35121d64240c1d2cce00f94cffd
#
_cell.length_a   1.000
_cell.length_b   1.000
_cell.length_c   1.000
_cell.angle_alpha   90.00
_cell.angle_beta   90.00
_cell.angle_gamma   90.00
#
_symmetry.space_group_name_H-M   'P 1'
#
loop_
_entity.id
_entity.type
_entity.pdbx_description
1 polymer ?
#
loop_
_entity_poly.entity_id
_entity_poly.type
_entity_poly.pdbx_seq_one_letter_code
_entity_poly.pdbx_strand_id
1 'polypeptide(L)'
;MSVKESRRVFVIEQAVDGKITNRQAAEVLGLTERQVIRLKERMKTEGAAGLAHKNRGRTPKHAVPKEAKEKVVMLAQGPLRDASCQQVAELLAEFYETILSAKTVGRILKEAGIPLAHTHRAPKRQKSRDRLPQEGLLAQIDASPFAWLEDRGPELALHGSIDDATGKVQGLHFELHECLRGYLQLLSQVVQNSGVPRSIYSDRHTIFFSPKGDRLSIEEELAGQSAPLTQFGRAIAELGINHIKARSPQAKGRIERLWGTLQGRLMIELRLAGISTLEAANAFLPGFIERFNRRFAVAPADPAPAYAPCPPPARLKQILATREDRKASRGSSISYLSRTCQLVDTKGAVVPLRPQATVAVLTHLDGSLGALYGGNYYALQEFTPVPVAKAGELKKAPASKAHKPAPDHPWRRMPINQIKKGCLYLWIILYPLLKGVTFSLSP
;
A
#
# COMPACT_ATOMS: atom_id res chain seq x y z
N MET A 1 19.72 -14.47 -53.00
CA MET A 1 19.79 -15.95 -52.80
C MET A 1 20.49 -16.26 -51.49
N SER A 2 20.09 -17.32 -50.79
CA SER A 2 20.85 -17.85 -49.66
C SER A 2 22.10 -18.62 -50.16
N VAL A 3 23.12 -18.79 -49.30
CA VAL A 3 24.32 -19.57 -49.64
C VAL A 3 23.95 -20.99 -50.13
N LYS A 4 22.94 -21.60 -49.55
CA LYS A 4 22.43 -22.92 -50.01
C LYS A 4 21.77 -22.86 -51.40
N GLU A 5 21.08 -21.79 -51.70
CA GLU A 5 20.45 -21.59 -53.01
C GLU A 5 21.52 -21.30 -54.10
N SER A 6 22.50 -20.47 -53.78
CA SER A 6 23.60 -20.19 -54.68
C SER A 6 24.41 -21.44 -55.00
N ARG A 7 24.69 -22.28 -53.97
CA ARG A 7 25.34 -23.59 -54.19
C ARG A 7 24.48 -24.50 -55.07
N ARG A 8 23.17 -24.51 -54.89
CA ARG A 8 22.24 -25.31 -55.71
C ARG A 8 22.24 -24.85 -57.17
N VAL A 9 22.21 -23.54 -57.40
CA VAL A 9 22.28 -22.97 -58.74
C VAL A 9 23.56 -23.41 -59.44
N PHE A 10 24.71 -23.21 -58.81
CA PHE A 10 26.01 -23.59 -59.37
C PHE A 10 26.09 -25.08 -59.73
N VAL A 11 25.69 -25.98 -58.83
CA VAL A 11 25.76 -27.43 -59.05
C VAL A 11 24.78 -27.86 -60.15
N ILE A 12 23.58 -27.29 -60.23
CA ILE A 12 22.60 -27.62 -61.26
C ILE A 12 23.08 -27.06 -62.66
N GLU A 13 23.70 -25.89 -62.66
CA GLU A 13 24.32 -25.32 -63.85
C GLU A 13 25.37 -26.25 -64.43
N GLN A 14 26.32 -26.73 -63.64
CA GLN A 14 27.33 -27.72 -64.02
C GLN A 14 26.70 -29.03 -64.57
N ALA A 15 25.56 -29.44 -63.95
CA ALA A 15 24.84 -30.61 -64.41
C ALA A 15 24.08 -30.36 -65.73
N VAL A 16 23.56 -29.13 -65.95
CA VAL A 16 22.94 -28.75 -67.28
C VAL A 16 23.98 -28.72 -68.39
N ASP A 17 25.17 -28.16 -68.11
CA ASP A 17 26.30 -28.10 -69.04
C ASP A 17 26.96 -29.49 -69.35
N GLY A 18 26.47 -30.54 -68.62
CA GLY A 18 27.04 -31.88 -68.84
C GLY A 18 28.38 -32.13 -68.17
N LYS A 19 28.91 -31.17 -67.38
CA LYS A 19 30.20 -31.29 -66.66
C LYS A 19 30.17 -32.29 -65.52
N ILE A 20 28.99 -32.51 -64.93
CA ILE A 20 28.75 -33.50 -63.88
C ILE A 20 27.48 -34.31 -64.19
N THR A 21 27.45 -35.56 -63.73
CA THR A 21 26.32 -36.46 -63.97
C THR A 21 25.17 -36.10 -62.92
N ASN A 22 23.94 -36.49 -63.24
CA ASN A 22 22.81 -36.31 -62.31
C ASN A 22 23.07 -36.97 -60.93
N ARG A 23 23.77 -38.13 -60.96
CA ARG A 23 24.14 -38.85 -59.74
C ARG A 23 25.12 -38.05 -58.87
N GLN A 24 26.15 -37.47 -59.47
CA GLN A 24 27.14 -36.62 -58.80
C GLN A 24 26.50 -35.37 -58.27
N ALA A 25 25.61 -34.71 -59.04
CA ALA A 25 24.87 -33.53 -58.55
C ALA A 25 23.93 -33.88 -57.38
N ALA A 26 23.30 -35.04 -57.41
CA ALA A 26 22.46 -35.55 -56.32
C ALA A 26 23.24 -35.76 -55.04
N GLU A 27 24.42 -36.36 -55.13
CA GLU A 27 25.33 -36.58 -54.00
C GLU A 27 25.82 -35.26 -53.38
N VAL A 28 26.28 -34.30 -54.19
CA VAL A 28 26.76 -32.99 -53.75
C VAL A 28 25.68 -32.16 -53.07
N LEU A 29 24.43 -32.27 -53.55
CA LEU A 29 23.27 -31.51 -53.01
C LEU A 29 22.52 -32.26 -51.93
N GLY A 30 22.80 -33.54 -51.67
CA GLY A 30 22.03 -34.39 -50.75
C GLY A 30 20.58 -34.60 -51.22
N LEU A 31 20.38 -34.72 -52.56
CA LEU A 31 19.08 -34.89 -53.20
C LEU A 31 18.99 -36.23 -53.95
N THR A 32 17.81 -36.63 -54.37
CA THR A 32 17.63 -37.76 -55.28
C THR A 32 17.91 -37.35 -56.72
N GLU A 33 18.36 -38.25 -57.60
CA GLU A 33 18.58 -37.97 -59.03
C GLU A 33 17.30 -37.43 -59.72
N ARG A 34 16.12 -37.93 -59.33
CA ARG A 34 14.84 -37.46 -59.81
C ARG A 34 14.56 -36.00 -59.44
N GLN A 35 15.02 -35.58 -58.27
CA GLN A 35 14.95 -34.16 -57.87
C GLN A 35 15.92 -33.30 -58.69
N VAL A 36 17.12 -33.77 -58.95
CA VAL A 36 18.09 -33.08 -59.80
C VAL A 36 17.53 -32.88 -61.21
N ILE A 37 16.95 -33.91 -61.82
CA ILE A 37 16.32 -33.81 -63.13
C ILE A 37 15.24 -32.74 -63.19
N ARG A 38 14.35 -32.72 -62.15
CA ARG A 38 13.32 -31.67 -62.02
C ARG A 38 13.91 -30.26 -61.84
N LEU A 39 15.02 -30.14 -61.15
CA LEU A 39 15.70 -28.85 -60.95
C LEU A 39 16.40 -28.43 -62.24
N LYS A 40 16.95 -29.35 -63.04
CA LYS A 40 17.52 -29.06 -64.39
C LYS A 40 16.45 -28.54 -65.37
N GLU A 41 15.28 -29.15 -65.37
CA GLU A 41 14.13 -28.67 -66.18
C GLU A 41 13.71 -27.26 -65.76
N ARG A 42 13.60 -27.00 -64.45
CA ARG A 42 13.30 -25.66 -63.98
C ARG A 42 14.39 -24.64 -64.32
N MET A 43 15.65 -25.03 -64.21
CA MET A 43 16.75 -24.17 -64.59
C MET A 43 16.69 -23.79 -66.08
N LYS A 44 16.30 -24.73 -66.95
CA LYS A 44 16.14 -24.48 -68.40
C LYS A 44 14.93 -23.59 -68.71
N THR A 45 13.83 -23.71 -67.96
CA THR A 45 12.58 -22.96 -68.21
C THR A 45 12.51 -21.63 -67.51
N GLU A 46 12.92 -21.56 -66.24
CA GLU A 46 12.75 -20.41 -65.35
C GLU A 46 14.07 -19.76 -64.93
N GLY A 47 15.22 -20.30 -65.49
CA GLY A 47 16.56 -19.83 -65.13
C GLY A 47 16.92 -20.07 -63.66
N ALA A 48 17.96 -19.39 -63.17
CA ALA A 48 18.43 -19.47 -61.80
C ALA A 48 17.34 -19.09 -60.76
N ALA A 49 16.39 -18.23 -61.10
CA ALA A 49 15.25 -17.84 -60.25
C ALA A 49 14.32 -19.01 -59.94
N GLY A 50 14.16 -19.98 -60.89
CA GLY A 50 13.33 -21.18 -60.70
C GLY A 50 13.86 -22.15 -59.65
N LEU A 51 15.14 -22.05 -59.27
CA LEU A 51 15.74 -22.87 -58.20
C LEU A 51 15.58 -22.30 -56.81
N ALA A 52 15.09 -21.06 -56.68
CA ALA A 52 14.75 -20.49 -55.39
C ALA A 52 13.49 -21.18 -54.77
N HIS A 53 13.45 -21.24 -53.46
CA HIS A 53 12.31 -21.89 -52.80
C HIS A 53 11.00 -21.14 -53.08
N LYS A 54 10.00 -21.79 -53.68
CA LYS A 54 8.72 -21.16 -54.11
C LYS A 54 7.93 -20.51 -52.97
N ASN A 55 8.19 -20.88 -51.70
CA ASN A 55 7.58 -20.25 -50.53
C ASN A 55 8.36 -19.02 -50.01
N ARG A 56 9.43 -18.61 -50.70
CA ARG A 56 10.20 -17.42 -50.32
C ARG A 56 9.32 -16.17 -50.51
N GLY A 57 9.19 -15.39 -49.45
CA GLY A 57 8.34 -14.20 -49.42
C GLY A 57 6.84 -14.46 -49.24
N ARG A 58 6.40 -15.73 -49.16
CA ARG A 58 5.00 -16.03 -48.87
C ARG A 58 4.66 -15.75 -47.42
N THR A 59 3.72 -14.88 -47.18
CA THR A 59 3.18 -14.62 -45.82
C THR A 59 2.32 -15.83 -45.41
N PRO A 60 2.63 -16.49 -44.25
CA PRO A 60 1.80 -17.57 -43.73
C PRO A 60 0.35 -17.08 -43.44
N LYS A 61 -0.65 -17.96 -43.63
CA LYS A 61 -2.07 -17.62 -43.35
C LYS A 61 -2.33 -17.10 -41.92
N HIS A 62 -1.52 -17.57 -40.99
CA HIS A 62 -1.60 -17.18 -39.58
C HIS A 62 -0.60 -16.06 -39.17
N ALA A 63 -0.03 -15.36 -40.15
CA ALA A 63 0.84 -14.22 -39.86
C ALA A 63 0.01 -13.08 -39.27
N VAL A 64 0.56 -12.42 -38.24
CA VAL A 64 -0.08 -11.26 -37.60
C VAL A 64 -0.25 -10.16 -38.66
N PRO A 65 -1.44 -9.59 -38.85
CA PRO A 65 -1.70 -8.47 -39.74
C PRO A 65 -0.77 -7.29 -39.47
N LYS A 66 -0.43 -6.53 -40.49
CA LYS A 66 0.47 -5.37 -40.41
C LYS A 66 -0.11 -4.32 -39.45
N GLU A 67 -1.41 -4.05 -39.56
CA GLU A 67 -2.17 -3.13 -38.69
C GLU A 67 -2.08 -3.50 -37.18
N ALA A 68 -2.21 -4.81 -36.89
CA ALA A 68 -2.08 -5.29 -35.51
C ALA A 68 -0.64 -5.13 -34.98
N LYS A 69 0.38 -5.30 -35.83
CA LYS A 69 1.80 -5.04 -35.46
C LYS A 69 2.03 -3.56 -35.17
N GLU A 70 1.55 -2.67 -36.04
CA GLU A 70 1.67 -1.22 -35.90
C GLU A 70 0.95 -0.75 -34.63
N LYS A 71 -0.25 -1.29 -34.35
CA LYS A 71 -0.99 -1.02 -33.13
C LYS A 71 -0.21 -1.40 -31.86
N VAL A 72 0.42 -2.59 -31.84
CA VAL A 72 1.26 -3.04 -30.73
C VAL A 72 2.43 -2.07 -30.50
N VAL A 73 3.11 -1.67 -31.58
CA VAL A 73 4.25 -0.75 -31.53
C VAL A 73 3.82 0.63 -31.00
N MET A 74 2.75 1.18 -31.54
CA MET A 74 2.20 2.48 -31.10
C MET A 74 1.84 2.48 -29.62
N LEU A 75 1.13 1.45 -29.17
CA LEU A 75 0.74 1.33 -27.76
C LEU A 75 1.94 1.15 -26.84
N ALA A 76 2.94 0.38 -27.24
CA ALA A 76 4.15 0.15 -26.45
C ALA A 76 5.07 1.39 -26.39
N GLN A 77 5.02 2.28 -27.35
CA GLN A 77 5.72 3.57 -27.30
C GLN A 77 4.96 4.64 -26.53
N GLY A 78 3.66 4.47 -26.37
CA GLY A 78 2.75 5.41 -25.71
C GLY A 78 2.24 4.88 -24.35
N PRO A 79 0.94 4.61 -24.23
CA PRO A 79 0.29 4.30 -22.95
C PRO A 79 0.76 3.00 -22.30
N LEU A 80 1.27 2.03 -23.08
CA LEU A 80 1.80 0.76 -22.56
C LEU A 80 3.34 0.74 -22.44
N ARG A 81 3.99 1.90 -22.45
CA ARG A 81 5.45 1.96 -22.21
C ARG A 81 5.78 1.24 -20.90
N ASP A 82 6.90 0.56 -20.85
CA ASP A 82 7.39 -0.20 -19.70
C ASP A 82 6.53 -1.42 -19.29
N ALA A 83 5.47 -1.74 -20.04
CA ALA A 83 4.68 -2.93 -19.81
C ALA A 83 5.45 -4.20 -20.21
N SER A 84 5.30 -5.27 -19.40
CA SER A 84 5.79 -6.58 -19.81
C SER A 84 5.04 -7.10 -21.04
N CYS A 85 5.69 -7.90 -21.88
CA CYS A 85 5.02 -8.50 -23.05
C CYS A 85 3.74 -9.27 -22.68
N GLN A 86 3.72 -9.86 -21.50
CA GLN A 86 2.55 -10.57 -20.98
C GLN A 86 1.42 -9.59 -20.70
N GLN A 87 1.70 -8.48 -20.02
CA GLN A 87 0.71 -7.45 -19.72
C GLN A 87 0.20 -6.77 -21.01
N VAL A 88 1.08 -6.48 -21.95
CA VAL A 88 0.68 -5.94 -23.28
C VAL A 88 -0.31 -6.89 -23.94
N ALA A 89 -0.01 -8.19 -23.98
CA ALA A 89 -0.90 -9.19 -24.60
C ALA A 89 -2.28 -9.22 -23.93
N GLU A 90 -2.32 -9.10 -22.62
CA GLU A 90 -3.55 -9.09 -21.81
C GLU A 90 -4.41 -7.85 -22.08
N LEU A 91 -3.77 -6.67 -21.99
CA LEU A 91 -4.46 -5.40 -22.21
C LEU A 91 -4.93 -5.24 -23.65
N LEU A 92 -4.18 -5.81 -24.62
CA LEU A 92 -4.62 -5.88 -26.00
C LEU A 92 -5.90 -6.74 -26.18
N ALA A 93 -5.97 -7.87 -25.48
CA ALA A 93 -7.17 -8.72 -25.52
C ALA A 93 -8.35 -8.07 -24.81
N GLU A 94 -8.12 -7.40 -23.68
CA GLU A 94 -9.18 -6.84 -22.85
C GLU A 94 -9.77 -5.53 -23.42
N PHE A 95 -8.91 -4.62 -23.89
CA PHE A 95 -9.32 -3.27 -24.28
C PHE A 95 -9.31 -3.03 -25.80
N TYR A 96 -8.65 -3.90 -26.58
CA TYR A 96 -8.44 -3.65 -28.00
C TYR A 96 -8.86 -4.83 -28.88
N GLU A 97 -9.53 -5.83 -28.35
CA GLU A 97 -10.01 -7.02 -29.07
C GLU A 97 -8.94 -7.72 -29.90
N THR A 98 -7.67 -7.56 -29.53
CA THR A 98 -6.53 -8.09 -30.27
C THR A 98 -5.88 -9.22 -29.47
N ILE A 99 -6.11 -10.46 -29.86
CA ILE A 99 -5.59 -11.64 -29.16
C ILE A 99 -4.24 -12.03 -29.71
N LEU A 100 -3.18 -11.77 -28.95
CA LEU A 100 -1.79 -12.13 -29.28
C LEU A 100 -1.14 -12.81 -28.08
N SER A 101 -0.23 -13.76 -28.35
CA SER A 101 0.58 -14.32 -27.26
C SER A 101 1.68 -13.34 -26.83
N ALA A 102 2.10 -13.38 -25.57
CA ALA A 102 3.22 -12.58 -25.06
C ALA A 102 4.51 -12.77 -25.88
N LYS A 103 4.76 -14.00 -26.37
CA LYS A 103 5.89 -14.33 -27.22
C LYS A 103 5.80 -13.60 -28.58
N THR A 104 4.60 -13.51 -29.15
CA THR A 104 4.35 -12.78 -30.39
C THR A 104 4.56 -11.28 -30.20
N VAL A 105 4.04 -10.71 -29.11
CA VAL A 105 4.26 -9.30 -28.73
C VAL A 105 5.75 -9.03 -28.60
N GLY A 106 6.49 -9.86 -27.85
CA GLY A 106 7.94 -9.69 -27.68
C GLY A 106 8.73 -9.75 -28.99
N ARG A 107 8.28 -10.57 -29.98
CA ARG A 107 8.89 -10.61 -31.31
C ARG A 107 8.61 -9.32 -32.09
N ILE A 108 7.37 -8.83 -32.05
CA ILE A 108 6.97 -7.58 -32.71
C ILE A 108 7.79 -6.40 -32.19
N LEU A 109 7.90 -6.27 -30.84
CA LEU A 109 8.65 -5.20 -30.21
C LEU A 109 10.15 -5.27 -30.55
N LYS A 110 10.75 -6.47 -30.60
CA LYS A 110 12.12 -6.66 -31.03
C LYS A 110 12.33 -6.29 -32.51
N GLU A 111 11.40 -6.70 -33.41
CA GLU A 111 11.43 -6.33 -34.82
C GLU A 111 11.36 -4.80 -35.00
N ALA A 112 10.65 -4.09 -34.13
CA ALA A 112 10.52 -2.63 -34.09
C ALA A 112 11.67 -1.90 -33.36
N GLY A 113 12.63 -2.63 -32.79
CA GLY A 113 13.75 -2.04 -32.02
C GLY A 113 13.37 -1.49 -30.68
N ILE A 114 12.18 -1.84 -30.12
CA ILE A 114 11.71 -1.38 -28.82
C ILE A 114 12.31 -2.27 -27.73
N PRO A 115 12.99 -1.70 -26.72
CA PRO A 115 13.54 -2.47 -25.61
C PRO A 115 12.41 -3.12 -24.78
N LEU A 116 12.62 -4.36 -24.37
CA LEU A 116 11.66 -5.06 -23.50
C LEU A 116 11.84 -4.58 -22.05
N ALA A 117 10.74 -4.25 -21.37
CA ALA A 117 10.72 -3.75 -20.01
C ALA A 117 11.40 -4.69 -18.98
N HIS A 118 11.33 -5.99 -19.23
CA HIS A 118 11.94 -6.99 -18.35
C HIS A 118 12.83 -7.94 -19.14
N THR A 119 14.12 -7.97 -18.79
CA THR A 119 15.03 -9.01 -19.21
C THR A 119 14.94 -10.20 -18.27
N HIS A 120 14.93 -11.41 -18.81
CA HIS A 120 14.87 -12.63 -18.00
C HIS A 120 16.14 -12.75 -17.16
N ARG A 121 16.00 -12.60 -15.84
CA ARG A 121 17.09 -12.88 -14.88
C ARG A 121 16.93 -14.32 -14.40
N ALA A 122 18.05 -15.02 -14.27
CA ALA A 122 18.04 -16.35 -13.67
C ALA A 122 17.43 -16.28 -12.25
N PRO A 123 16.52 -17.18 -11.90
CA PRO A 123 15.90 -17.17 -10.58
C PRO A 123 16.98 -17.40 -9.50
N LYS A 124 17.05 -16.49 -8.53
CA LYS A 124 17.87 -16.73 -7.33
C LYS A 124 17.28 -17.92 -6.58
N ARG A 125 18.09 -18.93 -6.29
CA ARG A 125 17.69 -20.08 -5.47
C ARG A 125 17.50 -19.65 -4.00
N GLN A 126 16.35 -19.03 -3.70
CA GLN A 126 15.94 -18.79 -2.32
C GLN A 126 14.82 -19.79 -1.99
N LYS A 127 14.97 -20.51 -0.87
CA LYS A 127 13.87 -21.33 -0.35
C LYS A 127 12.75 -20.40 0.08
N SER A 128 11.63 -20.42 -0.63
CA SER A 128 10.42 -19.72 -0.19
C SER A 128 9.75 -20.56 0.91
N ARG A 129 9.20 -19.88 1.92
CA ARG A 129 8.35 -20.55 2.90
C ARG A 129 7.09 -21.09 2.20
N ASP A 130 6.66 -22.29 2.62
CA ASP A 130 5.42 -22.88 2.12
C ASP A 130 4.21 -21.98 2.44
N ARG A 131 3.16 -22.12 1.64
CA ARG A 131 1.88 -21.44 1.87
C ARG A 131 1.18 -22.04 3.08
N LEU A 132 0.41 -21.23 3.81
CA LEU A 132 -0.52 -21.77 4.79
C LEU A 132 -1.65 -22.53 4.08
N PRO A 133 -2.26 -23.54 4.75
CA PRO A 133 -3.21 -24.41 4.07
C PRO A 133 -4.53 -23.72 3.72
N GLN A 134 -5.02 -22.80 4.55
CA GLN A 134 -6.36 -22.19 4.43
C GLN A 134 -6.29 -20.70 4.17
N GLU A 135 -7.21 -20.20 3.36
CA GLU A 135 -7.46 -18.77 3.21
C GLU A 135 -7.94 -18.16 4.53
N GLY A 136 -7.41 -16.98 4.88
CA GLY A 136 -7.78 -16.26 6.11
C GLY A 136 -6.98 -16.64 7.36
N LEU A 137 -6.08 -17.63 7.31
CA LEU A 137 -5.19 -17.92 8.44
C LEU A 137 -4.18 -16.81 8.69
N LEU A 138 -3.65 -16.21 7.63
CA LEU A 138 -2.63 -15.17 7.73
C LEU A 138 -2.77 -14.16 6.58
N ALA A 139 -3.00 -12.93 6.93
CA ALA A 139 -2.90 -11.77 6.04
C ALA A 139 -1.54 -11.10 6.23
N GLN A 140 -0.83 -10.78 5.15
CA GLN A 140 0.36 -9.93 5.19
C GLN A 140 -0.06 -8.52 4.78
N ILE A 141 0.26 -7.53 5.62
CA ILE A 141 -0.03 -6.13 5.36
C ILE A 141 1.26 -5.32 5.27
N ASP A 142 1.24 -4.32 4.40
CA ASP A 142 2.37 -3.41 4.18
C ASP A 142 1.92 -2.18 3.39
N ALA A 143 2.79 -1.18 3.30
CA ALA A 143 2.60 -0.05 2.39
C ALA A 143 3.78 0.10 1.44
N SER A 144 3.50 0.61 0.24
CA SER A 144 4.50 0.89 -0.77
C SER A 144 4.39 2.34 -1.24
N PRO A 145 5.20 3.26 -0.68
CA PRO A 145 5.36 4.59 -1.25
C PRO A 145 6.01 4.49 -2.62
N PHE A 146 5.40 5.10 -3.63
CA PHE A 146 5.91 5.06 -5.00
C PHE A 146 5.21 6.12 -5.87
N ALA A 147 5.82 6.50 -6.99
CA ALA A 147 5.22 7.39 -7.98
C ALA A 147 4.13 6.68 -8.81
N TRP A 148 3.06 6.22 -8.15
CA TRP A 148 1.99 5.43 -8.77
C TRP A 148 1.28 6.14 -9.91
N LEU A 149 1.21 7.47 -9.82
CA LEU A 149 0.61 8.33 -10.84
C LEU A 149 1.64 8.92 -11.81
N GLU A 150 2.92 8.59 -11.65
CA GLU A 150 4.02 9.16 -12.42
C GLU A 150 3.99 10.71 -12.37
N ASP A 151 4.15 11.40 -13.51
CA ASP A 151 4.07 12.86 -13.61
C ASP A 151 2.63 13.41 -13.63
N ARG A 152 1.61 12.53 -13.55
CA ARG A 152 0.18 12.89 -13.63
C ARG A 152 -0.41 13.34 -12.29
N GLY A 153 0.26 13.07 -11.19
CA GLY A 153 -0.21 13.37 -9.83
C GLY A 153 0.89 13.23 -8.79
N PRO A 154 0.55 13.43 -7.51
CA PRO A 154 1.51 13.31 -6.42
C PRO A 154 2.01 11.86 -6.23
N GLU A 155 3.14 11.71 -5.56
CA GLU A 155 3.53 10.43 -5.00
C GLU A 155 2.50 9.95 -3.99
N LEU A 156 2.19 8.68 -4.02
CA LEU A 156 1.19 8.06 -3.14
C LEU A 156 1.78 6.84 -2.43
N ALA A 157 1.28 6.56 -1.24
CA ALA A 157 1.54 5.30 -0.54
C ALA A 157 0.35 4.34 -0.77
N LEU A 158 0.60 3.20 -1.38
CA LEU A 158 -0.39 2.13 -1.55
C LEU A 158 -0.31 1.18 -0.35
N HIS A 159 -1.35 1.18 0.48
CA HIS A 159 -1.53 0.20 1.54
C HIS A 159 -2.15 -1.06 0.95
N GLY A 160 -1.65 -2.24 1.32
CA GLY A 160 -2.14 -3.50 0.75
C GLY A 160 -2.16 -4.65 1.72
N SER A 161 -3.07 -5.57 1.47
CA SER A 161 -3.20 -6.84 2.18
C SER A 161 -3.25 -8.00 1.19
N ILE A 162 -2.46 -9.03 1.46
CA ILE A 162 -2.42 -10.26 0.67
C ILE A 162 -2.59 -11.48 1.59
N ASP A 163 -3.45 -12.40 1.19
CA ASP A 163 -3.60 -13.68 1.87
C ASP A 163 -2.42 -14.60 1.60
N ASP A 164 -1.91 -15.24 2.65
CA ASP A 164 -0.73 -16.12 2.55
C ASP A 164 -1.01 -17.41 1.78
N ALA A 165 -2.17 -17.99 1.97
CA ALA A 165 -2.54 -19.27 1.37
C ALA A 165 -2.79 -19.15 -0.14
N THR A 166 -3.62 -18.21 -0.52
CA THR A 166 -4.13 -18.07 -1.89
C THR A 166 -3.34 -17.06 -2.72
N GLY A 167 -2.67 -16.10 -2.07
CA GLY A 167 -2.09 -14.94 -2.74
C GLY A 167 -3.14 -13.95 -3.27
N LYS A 168 -4.39 -14.07 -2.83
CA LYS A 168 -5.43 -13.07 -3.11
C LYS A 168 -5.07 -11.74 -2.47
N VAL A 169 -5.20 -10.66 -3.22
CA VAL A 169 -5.21 -9.31 -2.69
C VAL A 169 -6.56 -9.10 -2.02
N GLN A 170 -6.56 -8.91 -0.70
CA GLN A 170 -7.75 -8.76 0.11
C GLN A 170 -8.25 -7.31 0.16
N GLY A 171 -7.34 -6.36 -0.06
CA GLY A 171 -7.62 -4.94 -0.10
C GLY A 171 -6.42 -4.14 -0.57
N LEU A 172 -6.70 -2.98 -1.16
CA LEU A 172 -5.72 -1.96 -1.54
C LEU A 172 -6.32 -0.58 -1.25
N HIS A 173 -5.49 0.34 -0.75
CA HIS A 173 -5.94 1.71 -0.49
C HIS A 173 -4.78 2.70 -0.63
N PHE A 174 -5.00 3.76 -1.41
CA PHE A 174 -4.05 4.85 -1.57
C PHE A 174 -4.25 5.93 -0.52
N GLU A 175 -3.15 6.44 0.01
CA GLU A 175 -3.06 7.68 0.79
C GLU A 175 -1.86 8.50 0.31
N LEU A 176 -1.78 9.78 0.71
CA LEU A 176 -0.63 10.62 0.37
C LEU A 176 0.67 10.10 0.99
N HIS A 177 0.59 9.51 2.18
CA HIS A 177 1.72 8.93 2.91
C HIS A 177 1.30 7.65 3.61
N GLU A 178 2.27 6.83 4.01
CA GLU A 178 2.01 5.71 4.90
C GLU A 178 1.47 6.21 6.24
N CYS A 179 0.24 5.84 6.58
CA CYS A 179 -0.43 6.34 7.77
C CYS A 179 -1.41 5.34 8.38
N LEU A 180 -1.77 5.59 9.63
CA LEU A 180 -2.75 4.79 10.37
C LEU A 180 -4.10 4.71 9.64
N ARG A 181 -4.58 5.83 9.07
CA ARG A 181 -5.86 5.88 8.36
C ARG A 181 -5.88 4.92 7.18
N GLY A 182 -4.81 4.89 6.39
CA GLY A 182 -4.68 3.97 5.26
C GLY A 182 -4.77 2.50 5.69
N TYR A 183 -4.11 2.13 6.79
CA TYR A 183 -4.20 0.77 7.33
C TYR A 183 -5.57 0.43 7.93
N LEU A 184 -6.26 1.38 8.55
CA LEU A 184 -7.63 1.17 9.06
C LEU A 184 -8.64 1.04 7.91
N GLN A 185 -8.48 1.82 6.81
CA GLN A 185 -9.26 1.66 5.59
C GLN A 185 -9.01 0.30 4.94
N LEU A 186 -7.75 -0.10 4.85
CA LEU A 186 -7.37 -1.43 4.36
C LEU A 186 -8.03 -2.54 5.18
N LEU A 187 -7.93 -2.45 6.52
CA LEU A 187 -8.53 -3.43 7.43
C LEU A 187 -10.06 -3.48 7.30
N SER A 188 -10.70 -2.33 7.07
CA SER A 188 -12.13 -2.24 6.76
C SER A 188 -12.49 -3.06 5.52
N GLN A 189 -11.74 -2.89 4.42
CA GLN A 189 -11.94 -3.64 3.18
C GLN A 189 -11.77 -5.16 3.41
N VAL A 190 -10.70 -5.57 4.09
CA VAL A 190 -10.41 -6.98 4.38
C VAL A 190 -11.57 -7.62 5.15
N VAL A 191 -12.00 -6.97 6.26
CA VAL A 191 -13.02 -7.51 7.14
C VAL A 191 -14.40 -7.55 6.46
N GLN A 192 -14.74 -6.53 5.68
CA GLN A 192 -16.03 -6.47 4.97
C GLN A 192 -16.11 -7.45 3.80
N ASN A 193 -15.03 -7.61 3.04
CA ASN A 193 -15.03 -8.42 1.82
C ASN A 193 -14.78 -9.90 2.09
N SER A 194 -13.96 -10.24 3.09
CA SER A 194 -13.50 -11.61 3.33
C SER A 194 -13.87 -12.15 4.71
N GLY A 195 -14.07 -11.28 5.70
CA GLY A 195 -14.19 -11.62 7.10
C GLY A 195 -12.92 -11.30 7.89
N VAL A 196 -12.94 -11.60 9.18
CA VAL A 196 -11.84 -11.30 10.10
C VAL A 196 -10.75 -12.37 9.98
N PRO A 197 -9.52 -12.06 9.52
CA PRO A 197 -8.43 -13.02 9.43
C PRO A 197 -7.97 -13.47 10.83
N ARG A 198 -7.47 -14.69 10.94
CA ARG A 198 -6.96 -15.22 12.23
C ARG A 198 -5.70 -14.52 12.69
N SER A 199 -4.82 -14.16 11.76
CA SER A 199 -3.56 -13.49 12.06
C SER A 199 -3.22 -12.44 11.01
N ILE A 200 -2.54 -11.39 11.46
CA ILE A 200 -1.95 -10.37 10.59
C ILE A 200 -0.43 -10.33 10.82
N TYR A 201 0.30 -10.26 9.72
CA TYR A 201 1.75 -10.13 9.70
C TYR A 201 2.13 -8.74 9.20
N SER A 202 2.80 -7.95 10.04
CA SER A 202 3.28 -6.62 9.68
C SER A 202 4.76 -6.44 10.04
N ASP A 203 5.39 -5.38 9.59
CA ASP A 203 6.70 -4.98 10.07
C ASP A 203 6.62 -4.40 11.50
N ARG A 204 7.75 -3.85 11.97
CA ARG A 204 7.86 -3.24 13.31
C ARG A 204 7.61 -1.73 13.31
N HIS A 205 6.91 -1.22 12.30
CA HIS A 205 6.62 0.21 12.24
C HIS A 205 5.81 0.68 13.48
N THR A 206 6.03 1.91 13.91
CA THR A 206 5.41 2.47 15.13
C THR A 206 3.89 2.58 15.06
N ILE A 207 3.30 2.54 13.88
CA ILE A 207 1.84 2.43 13.67
C ILE A 207 1.32 1.12 14.26
N PHE A 208 2.08 0.03 14.12
CA PHE A 208 1.68 -1.31 14.54
C PHE A 208 2.05 -1.63 15.98
N PHE A 209 3.25 -1.25 16.40
CA PHE A 209 3.79 -1.60 17.71
C PHE A 209 4.32 -0.38 18.45
N SER A 210 3.99 -0.31 19.75
CA SER A 210 4.52 0.75 20.58
C SER A 210 6.03 0.56 20.82
N PRO A 211 6.86 1.61 20.64
CA PRO A 211 8.28 1.56 20.95
C PRO A 211 8.58 1.22 22.42
N LYS A 212 7.61 1.45 23.33
CA LYS A 212 7.72 1.11 24.75
C LYS A 212 7.68 -0.40 24.98
N GLY A 213 7.10 -1.19 24.07
CA GLY A 213 7.04 -2.65 24.19
C GLY A 213 8.38 -3.34 24.13
N ASP A 214 9.31 -2.82 23.34
CA ASP A 214 10.66 -3.37 23.22
C ASP A 214 11.62 -2.85 24.34
N ARG A 215 11.12 -1.97 25.25
CA ARG A 215 11.87 -1.34 26.34
C ARG A 215 11.36 -1.73 27.73
N LEU A 216 10.38 -2.60 27.83
CA LEU A 216 9.95 -3.13 29.13
C LEU A 216 11.11 -3.91 29.74
N SER A 217 11.40 -3.64 31.03
CA SER A 217 12.34 -4.46 31.78
C SER A 217 11.72 -5.84 32.07
N ILE A 218 12.59 -6.83 32.30
CA ILE A 218 12.13 -8.19 32.69
C ILE A 218 11.26 -8.13 33.94
N GLU A 219 11.54 -7.20 34.86
CA GLU A 219 10.79 -7.00 36.10
C GLU A 219 9.39 -6.46 35.82
N GLU A 220 9.24 -5.53 34.85
CA GLU A 220 7.96 -4.98 34.44
C GLU A 220 7.11 -6.02 33.70
N GLU A 221 7.73 -6.86 32.86
CA GLU A 221 7.04 -7.98 32.19
C GLU A 221 6.57 -9.03 33.21
N LEU A 222 7.40 -9.38 34.19
CA LEU A 222 7.05 -10.31 35.27
C LEU A 222 5.97 -9.74 36.20
N ALA A 223 5.90 -8.41 36.36
CA ALA A 223 4.83 -7.71 37.07
C ALA A 223 3.51 -7.63 36.26
N GLY A 224 3.46 -8.23 35.07
CA GLY A 224 2.27 -8.24 34.20
C GLY A 224 2.02 -6.89 33.50
N GLN A 225 2.99 -5.98 33.48
CA GLN A 225 2.87 -4.74 32.72
C GLN A 225 3.00 -5.04 31.25
N SER A 226 2.05 -4.59 30.46
CA SER A 226 2.09 -4.64 29.01
C SER A 226 2.25 -3.25 28.41
N ALA A 227 3.02 -3.13 27.33
CA ALA A 227 3.10 -1.87 26.63
C ALA A 227 1.72 -1.42 26.12
N PRO A 228 1.41 -0.12 26.15
CA PRO A 228 0.15 0.37 25.62
C PRO A 228 0.04 0.03 24.14
N LEU A 229 -1.10 -0.51 23.75
CA LEU A 229 -1.39 -0.82 22.34
C LEU A 229 -1.43 0.48 21.52
N THR A 230 -0.93 0.41 20.30
CA THR A 230 -1.17 1.47 19.31
C THR A 230 -2.65 1.48 18.91
N GLN A 231 -3.10 2.51 18.20
CA GLN A 231 -4.47 2.58 17.68
C GLN A 231 -4.80 1.38 16.78
N PHE A 232 -3.85 1.01 15.91
CA PHE A 232 -3.99 -0.18 15.06
C PHE A 232 -3.98 -1.46 15.91
N GLY A 233 -3.02 -1.58 16.83
CA GLY A 233 -2.93 -2.73 17.76
C GLY A 233 -4.21 -2.93 18.58
N ARG A 234 -4.86 -1.83 19.03
CA ARG A 234 -6.16 -1.86 19.69
C ARG A 234 -7.25 -2.39 18.75
N ALA A 235 -7.32 -1.88 17.52
CA ALA A 235 -8.35 -2.27 16.58
C ALA A 235 -8.30 -3.77 16.26
N ILE A 236 -7.10 -4.32 16.00
CA ILE A 236 -6.95 -5.75 15.72
C ILE A 236 -7.17 -6.63 16.95
N ALA A 237 -6.80 -6.16 18.15
CA ALA A 237 -7.09 -6.86 19.40
C ALA A 237 -8.61 -6.95 19.65
N GLU A 238 -9.36 -5.87 19.40
CA GLU A 238 -10.82 -5.86 19.50
C GLU A 238 -11.51 -6.75 18.46
N LEU A 239 -10.87 -6.99 17.31
CA LEU A 239 -11.32 -7.95 16.29
C LEU A 239 -10.91 -9.39 16.62
N GLY A 240 -10.10 -9.61 17.65
CA GLY A 240 -9.58 -10.94 17.99
C GLY A 240 -8.52 -11.46 17.01
N ILE A 241 -7.84 -10.59 16.28
CA ILE A 241 -6.80 -10.93 15.33
C ILE A 241 -5.45 -11.07 16.05
N ASN A 242 -4.75 -12.17 15.81
CA ASN A 242 -3.39 -12.35 16.31
C ASN A 242 -2.39 -11.53 15.49
N HIS A 243 -1.69 -10.58 16.14
CA HIS A 243 -0.71 -9.73 15.50
C HIS A 243 0.69 -10.32 15.59
N ILE A 244 1.29 -10.65 14.46
CA ILE A 244 2.60 -11.26 14.38
C ILE A 244 3.62 -10.24 13.87
N LYS A 245 4.65 -9.97 14.68
CA LYS A 245 5.78 -9.10 14.29
C LYS A 245 6.68 -9.80 13.27
N ALA A 246 6.95 -9.17 12.14
CA ALA A 246 7.95 -9.67 11.19
C ALA A 246 9.35 -9.63 11.80
N ARG A 247 10.00 -10.78 11.92
CA ARG A 247 11.38 -10.88 12.41
C ARG A 247 12.43 -10.74 11.31
N SER A 248 12.04 -10.95 10.06
CA SER A 248 12.93 -10.82 8.90
C SER A 248 12.16 -10.40 7.65
N PRO A 249 12.82 -9.74 6.68
CA PRO A 249 12.21 -9.40 5.39
C PRO A 249 11.68 -10.63 4.66
N GLN A 250 12.39 -11.76 4.72
CA GLN A 250 11.99 -13.01 4.04
C GLN A 250 10.61 -13.51 4.48
N ALA A 251 10.22 -13.18 5.70
CA ALA A 251 8.91 -13.56 6.23
C ALA A 251 7.76 -12.81 5.55
N LYS A 252 8.00 -11.60 4.98
CA LYS A 252 7.06 -10.78 4.21
C LYS A 252 7.18 -10.98 2.69
N GLY A 253 7.88 -12.01 2.23
CA GLY A 253 8.21 -12.20 0.81
C GLY A 253 7.01 -12.33 -0.15
N ARG A 254 5.78 -12.49 0.33
CA ARG A 254 4.58 -12.49 -0.54
C ARG A 254 4.16 -11.07 -0.87
N ILE A 255 4.05 -10.21 0.13
CA ILE A 255 3.66 -8.82 -0.11
C ILE A 255 4.76 -8.05 -0.83
N GLU A 256 6.05 -8.35 -0.59
CA GLU A 256 7.17 -7.78 -1.34
C GLU A 256 7.09 -8.14 -2.85
N ARG A 257 6.74 -9.38 -3.16
CA ARG A 257 6.51 -9.80 -4.56
C ARG A 257 5.27 -9.17 -5.15
N LEU A 258 4.23 -8.94 -4.35
CA LEU A 258 3.05 -8.21 -4.77
C LEU A 258 3.44 -6.79 -5.20
N TRP A 259 4.23 -6.07 -4.39
CA TRP A 259 4.70 -4.73 -4.74
C TRP A 259 5.45 -4.71 -6.06
N GLY A 260 6.42 -5.62 -6.25
CA GLY A 260 7.13 -5.72 -7.53
C GLY A 260 6.21 -5.99 -8.73
N THR A 261 5.13 -6.74 -8.54
CA THR A 261 4.13 -6.99 -9.58
C THR A 261 3.25 -5.76 -9.83
N LEU A 262 2.78 -5.09 -8.75
CA LEU A 262 1.89 -3.94 -8.85
C LEU A 262 2.60 -2.72 -9.43
N GLN A 263 3.84 -2.45 -9.03
CA GLN A 263 4.67 -1.37 -9.58
C GLN A 263 4.84 -1.49 -11.10
N GLY A 264 4.96 -2.72 -11.62
CA GLY A 264 5.04 -2.95 -13.06
C GLY A 264 3.68 -3.03 -13.77
N ARG A 265 2.56 -3.17 -13.04
CA ARG A 265 1.24 -3.44 -13.64
C ARG A 265 0.20 -2.36 -13.33
N LEU A 266 -0.04 -2.07 -12.05
CA LEU A 266 -1.08 -1.12 -11.63
C LEU A 266 -0.81 0.29 -12.16
N MET A 267 0.46 0.73 -12.12
CA MET A 267 0.87 2.04 -12.65
C MET A 267 0.46 2.22 -14.12
N ILE A 268 0.65 1.18 -14.94
CA ILE A 268 0.29 1.20 -16.35
C ILE A 268 -1.23 1.24 -16.54
N GLU A 269 -1.99 0.46 -15.75
CA GLU A 269 -3.45 0.47 -15.83
C GLU A 269 -4.05 1.80 -15.35
N LEU A 270 -3.46 2.44 -14.32
CA LEU A 270 -3.81 3.81 -13.91
C LEU A 270 -3.51 4.85 -15.01
N ARG A 271 -2.41 4.65 -15.76
CA ARG A 271 -2.06 5.50 -16.91
C ARG A 271 -3.07 5.34 -18.04
N LEU A 272 -3.43 4.11 -18.39
CA LEU A 272 -4.45 3.81 -19.41
C LEU A 272 -5.81 4.42 -19.06
N ALA A 273 -6.20 4.40 -17.79
CA ALA A 273 -7.43 4.98 -17.31
C ALA A 273 -7.37 6.51 -17.15
N GLY A 274 -6.22 7.16 -17.41
CA GLY A 274 -6.04 8.61 -17.30
C GLY A 274 -6.15 9.14 -15.86
N ILE A 275 -5.90 8.29 -14.87
CA ILE A 275 -6.08 8.63 -13.45
C ILE A 275 -4.92 9.52 -12.98
N SER A 276 -5.28 10.64 -12.30
CA SER A 276 -4.35 11.64 -11.81
C SER A 276 -4.63 12.11 -10.37
N THR A 277 -5.72 11.68 -9.74
CA THR A 277 -6.08 12.05 -8.37
C THR A 277 -6.16 10.87 -7.44
N LEU A 278 -6.00 11.11 -6.13
CA LEU A 278 -6.09 10.10 -5.08
C LEU A 278 -7.46 9.42 -5.05
N GLU A 279 -8.53 10.21 -5.19
CA GLU A 279 -9.91 9.73 -5.13
C GLU A 279 -10.21 8.81 -6.32
N ALA A 280 -9.83 9.23 -7.53
CA ALA A 280 -9.99 8.43 -8.74
C ALA A 280 -9.16 7.13 -8.68
N ALA A 281 -7.93 7.21 -8.12
CA ALA A 281 -7.10 6.04 -7.93
C ALA A 281 -7.75 5.03 -6.96
N ASN A 282 -8.30 5.50 -5.84
CA ASN A 282 -9.03 4.63 -4.91
C ASN A 282 -10.31 4.03 -5.53
N ALA A 283 -11.04 4.81 -6.32
CA ALA A 283 -12.23 4.33 -7.02
C ALA A 283 -11.91 3.24 -8.07
N PHE A 284 -10.70 3.25 -8.65
CA PHE A 284 -10.24 2.26 -9.62
C PHE A 284 -9.88 0.90 -9.00
N LEU A 285 -9.39 0.90 -7.75
CA LEU A 285 -8.82 -0.30 -7.11
C LEU A 285 -9.77 -1.50 -7.01
N PRO A 286 -11.07 -1.39 -6.68
CA PRO A 286 -11.94 -2.56 -6.56
C PRO A 286 -12.00 -3.40 -7.83
N GLY A 287 -12.21 -2.78 -8.99
CA GLY A 287 -12.23 -3.47 -10.28
C GLY A 287 -10.86 -4.06 -10.65
N PHE A 288 -9.78 -3.35 -10.31
CA PHE A 288 -8.43 -3.87 -10.50
C PHE A 288 -8.17 -5.12 -9.63
N ILE A 289 -8.53 -5.10 -8.33
CA ILE A 289 -8.35 -6.24 -7.41
C ILE A 289 -9.08 -7.47 -7.94
N GLU A 290 -10.31 -7.32 -8.42
CA GLU A 290 -11.08 -8.44 -8.98
C GLU A 290 -10.38 -9.09 -10.17
N ARG A 291 -9.94 -8.27 -11.16
CA ARG A 291 -9.19 -8.76 -12.33
C ARG A 291 -7.87 -9.40 -11.93
N PHE A 292 -7.14 -8.76 -11.00
CA PHE A 292 -5.87 -9.26 -10.49
C PHE A 292 -6.04 -10.62 -9.79
N ASN A 293 -6.99 -10.76 -8.89
CA ASN A 293 -7.24 -11.99 -8.15
C ASN A 293 -7.69 -13.13 -9.07
N ARG A 294 -8.57 -12.87 -10.03
CA ARG A 294 -8.99 -13.89 -11.03
C ARG A 294 -7.80 -14.50 -11.76
N ARG A 295 -6.72 -13.73 -11.91
CA ARG A 295 -5.54 -14.14 -12.67
C ARG A 295 -4.44 -14.76 -11.83
N PHE A 296 -4.17 -14.20 -10.66
CA PHE A 296 -2.98 -14.51 -9.86
C PHE A 296 -3.26 -15.33 -8.60
N ALA A 297 -4.51 -15.39 -8.16
CA ALA A 297 -4.86 -16.20 -7.02
C ALA A 297 -4.74 -17.70 -7.35
N VAL A 298 -4.37 -18.47 -6.35
CA VAL A 298 -4.29 -19.93 -6.44
C VAL A 298 -5.25 -20.56 -5.44
N ALA A 299 -5.70 -21.78 -5.73
CA ALA A 299 -6.51 -22.52 -4.79
C ALA A 299 -5.71 -22.86 -3.52
N PRO A 300 -6.30 -22.72 -2.32
CA PRO A 300 -5.68 -23.14 -1.07
C PRO A 300 -5.63 -24.66 -0.98
N ALA A 301 -4.76 -25.19 -0.13
CA ALA A 301 -4.66 -26.65 0.10
C ALA A 301 -5.92 -27.21 0.78
N ASP A 302 -6.51 -26.42 1.70
CA ASP A 302 -7.80 -26.70 2.31
C ASP A 302 -8.79 -25.61 1.85
N PRO A 303 -9.87 -26.00 1.15
CA PRO A 303 -10.84 -25.04 0.62
C PRO A 303 -11.71 -24.34 1.67
N ALA A 304 -11.76 -24.84 2.91
CA ALA A 304 -12.50 -24.20 3.99
C ALA A 304 -11.82 -22.90 4.44
N PRO A 305 -12.50 -21.74 4.35
CA PRO A 305 -11.90 -20.48 4.80
C PRO A 305 -11.83 -20.41 6.33
N ALA A 306 -10.74 -19.86 6.85
CA ALA A 306 -10.50 -19.73 8.29
C ALA A 306 -10.97 -18.38 8.89
N TYR A 307 -11.60 -17.51 8.10
CA TYR A 307 -12.07 -16.21 8.59
C TYR A 307 -13.10 -16.35 9.71
N ALA A 308 -13.06 -15.44 10.68
CA ALA A 308 -14.16 -15.23 11.59
C ALA A 308 -15.23 -14.30 10.97
N PRO A 309 -16.49 -14.37 11.43
CA PRO A 309 -17.54 -13.50 10.92
C PRO A 309 -17.22 -12.00 11.08
N CYS A 310 -17.65 -11.20 10.09
CA CYS A 310 -17.55 -9.75 10.17
C CYS A 310 -18.47 -9.24 11.31
N PRO A 311 -17.96 -8.38 12.20
CA PRO A 311 -18.81 -7.73 13.21
C PRO A 311 -19.91 -6.89 12.56
N PRO A 312 -21.01 -6.61 13.30
CA PRO A 312 -22.06 -5.70 12.81
C PRO A 312 -21.45 -4.34 12.39
N PRO A 313 -21.98 -3.69 11.32
CA PRO A 313 -21.39 -2.48 10.74
C PRO A 313 -21.15 -1.36 11.75
N ALA A 314 -22.10 -1.13 12.69
CA ALA A 314 -21.95 -0.14 13.75
C ALA A 314 -20.78 -0.45 14.69
N ARG A 315 -20.57 -1.73 15.03
CA ARG A 315 -19.47 -2.17 15.88
C ARG A 315 -18.15 -2.06 15.15
N LEU A 316 -18.08 -2.48 13.87
CA LEU A 316 -16.89 -2.36 13.05
C LEU A 316 -16.46 -0.89 12.89
N LYS A 317 -17.42 0.02 12.68
CA LYS A 317 -17.17 1.46 12.60
C LYS A 317 -16.52 1.99 13.90
N GLN A 318 -16.96 1.54 15.07
CA GLN A 318 -16.38 1.91 16.36
C GLN A 318 -14.96 1.33 16.59
N ILE A 319 -14.74 0.09 16.17
CA ILE A 319 -13.44 -0.58 16.28
C ILE A 319 -12.39 0.12 15.42
N LEU A 320 -12.74 0.48 14.20
CA LEU A 320 -11.83 1.09 13.24
C LEU A 320 -11.68 2.62 13.40
N ALA A 321 -12.40 3.23 14.35
CA ALA A 321 -12.21 4.63 14.69
C ALA A 321 -10.90 4.85 15.49
N THR A 322 -10.24 5.99 15.29
CA THR A 322 -9.17 6.42 16.19
C THR A 322 -9.80 6.91 17.50
N ARG A 323 -9.14 6.63 18.63
CA ARG A 323 -9.64 7.00 19.95
C ARG A 323 -8.69 7.95 20.64
N GLU A 324 -9.25 9.02 21.19
CA GLU A 324 -8.52 9.97 22.00
C GLU A 324 -9.30 10.27 23.29
N ASP A 325 -8.64 10.14 24.43
CA ASP A 325 -9.25 10.45 25.71
C ASP A 325 -9.30 11.96 25.95
N ARG A 326 -10.47 12.46 26.32
CA ARG A 326 -10.72 13.85 26.68
C ARG A 326 -11.36 13.93 28.05
N LYS A 327 -11.10 15.01 28.79
CA LYS A 327 -11.72 15.28 30.07
C LYS A 327 -12.97 16.14 29.88
N ALA A 328 -14.04 15.72 30.52
CA ALA A 328 -15.29 16.48 30.55
C ALA A 328 -15.14 17.77 31.36
N SER A 329 -15.70 18.85 30.85
CA SER A 329 -15.84 20.13 31.57
C SER A 329 -16.99 20.07 32.60
N ARG A 330 -17.11 21.15 33.41
CA ARG A 330 -18.24 21.29 34.37
C ARG A 330 -19.60 21.46 33.66
N GLY A 331 -19.61 21.84 32.36
CA GLY A 331 -20.83 22.02 31.58
C GLY A 331 -21.21 20.78 30.73
N SER A 332 -20.82 19.56 31.11
CA SER A 332 -21.09 18.33 30.38
C SER A 332 -20.64 18.40 28.90
N SER A 333 -19.53 19.11 28.62
CA SER A 333 -18.96 19.25 27.29
C SER A 333 -17.51 18.80 27.28
N ILE A 334 -17.01 18.47 26.12
CA ILE A 334 -15.62 18.13 25.84
C ILE A 334 -15.06 19.04 24.77
N SER A 335 -13.77 19.37 24.84
CA SER A 335 -13.09 20.12 23.78
C SER A 335 -12.33 19.13 22.92
N TYR A 336 -12.58 19.19 21.60
CA TYR A 336 -11.92 18.36 20.59
C TYR A 336 -11.74 19.12 19.27
N LEU A 337 -10.55 19.10 18.69
CA LEU A 337 -10.22 19.83 17.46
C LEU A 337 -10.65 21.30 17.47
N SER A 338 -10.38 22.01 18.56
CA SER A 338 -10.78 23.42 18.78
C SER A 338 -12.30 23.68 18.76
N ARG A 339 -13.12 22.62 18.85
CA ARG A 339 -14.57 22.70 18.98
C ARG A 339 -15.00 22.24 20.35
N THR A 340 -16.10 22.82 20.84
CA THR A 340 -16.76 22.33 22.05
C THR A 340 -17.90 21.41 21.64
N CYS A 341 -17.89 20.18 22.12
CA CYS A 341 -18.87 19.16 21.76
C CYS A 341 -19.60 18.65 23.02
N GLN A 342 -20.85 18.23 22.83
CA GLN A 342 -21.65 17.53 23.83
C GLN A 342 -21.98 16.12 23.36
N LEU A 343 -22.11 15.18 24.29
CA LEU A 343 -22.58 13.84 23.99
C LEU A 343 -24.10 13.86 23.89
N VAL A 344 -24.64 13.24 22.87
CA VAL A 344 -26.08 13.18 22.61
C VAL A 344 -26.50 11.72 22.51
N ASP A 345 -27.57 11.36 23.20
CA ASP A 345 -28.14 10.02 23.12
C ASP A 345 -28.94 9.80 21.81
N THR A 346 -29.48 8.61 21.61
CA THR A 346 -30.29 8.24 20.45
C THR A 346 -31.59 9.02 20.32
N LYS A 347 -32.02 9.72 21.39
CA LYS A 347 -33.22 10.57 21.42
C LYS A 347 -32.91 12.05 21.24
N GLY A 348 -31.61 12.40 21.07
CA GLY A 348 -31.17 13.78 20.92
C GLY A 348 -31.00 14.52 22.24
N ALA A 349 -31.11 13.85 23.40
CA ALA A 349 -30.88 14.46 24.70
C ALA A 349 -29.40 14.51 25.08
N VAL A 350 -28.97 15.63 25.68
CA VAL A 350 -27.58 15.80 26.15
C VAL A 350 -27.31 14.88 27.34
N VAL A 351 -26.24 14.11 27.25
CA VAL A 351 -25.82 13.18 28.31
C VAL A 351 -25.05 13.94 29.39
N PRO A 352 -25.48 13.89 30.64
CA PRO A 352 -24.79 14.56 31.73
C PRO A 352 -23.45 13.87 32.02
N LEU A 353 -22.36 14.63 31.98
CA LEU A 353 -21.01 14.14 32.26
C LEU A 353 -20.56 14.64 33.66
N ARG A 354 -19.97 13.76 34.45
CA ARG A 354 -19.28 14.18 35.65
C ARG A 354 -18.06 15.04 35.29
N PRO A 355 -17.82 16.16 35.99
CA PRO A 355 -16.62 16.95 35.78
C PRO A 355 -15.35 16.09 35.85
N GLN A 356 -14.40 16.32 34.95
CA GLN A 356 -13.16 15.55 34.83
C GLN A 356 -13.34 14.06 34.45
N ALA A 357 -14.55 13.59 34.15
CA ALA A 357 -14.74 12.25 33.60
C ALA A 357 -13.99 12.08 32.30
N THR A 358 -13.38 10.92 32.12
CA THR A 358 -12.71 10.57 30.86
C THR A 358 -13.74 10.08 29.85
N VAL A 359 -13.74 10.70 28.69
CA VAL A 359 -14.55 10.35 27.53
C VAL A 359 -13.62 10.00 26.39
N ALA A 360 -13.77 8.81 25.81
CA ALA A 360 -13.02 8.45 24.63
C ALA A 360 -13.72 8.97 23.38
N VAL A 361 -13.14 9.96 22.73
CA VAL A 361 -13.62 10.52 21.46
C VAL A 361 -13.20 9.60 20.34
N LEU A 362 -14.11 9.28 19.45
CA LEU A 362 -13.94 8.44 18.28
C LEU A 362 -13.96 9.30 17.02
N THR A 363 -12.88 9.25 16.25
CA THR A 363 -12.88 9.80 14.89
C THR A 363 -13.00 8.64 13.92
N HIS A 364 -14.12 8.54 13.23
CA HIS A 364 -14.40 7.48 12.28
C HIS A 364 -13.69 7.71 10.94
N LEU A 365 -13.59 6.64 10.13
CA LEU A 365 -12.94 6.70 8.81
C LEU A 365 -13.63 7.66 7.83
N ASP A 366 -14.92 7.87 7.97
CA ASP A 366 -15.71 8.84 7.20
C ASP A 366 -15.60 10.28 7.72
N GLY A 367 -14.78 10.51 8.74
CA GLY A 367 -14.61 11.83 9.38
C GLY A 367 -15.69 12.19 10.41
N SER A 368 -16.72 11.37 10.57
CA SER A 368 -17.73 11.60 11.61
C SER A 368 -17.16 11.37 13.01
N LEU A 369 -17.70 12.08 14.00
CA LEU A 369 -17.27 11.99 15.39
C LEU A 369 -18.29 11.22 16.24
N GLY A 370 -17.78 10.46 17.19
CA GLY A 370 -18.55 9.79 18.22
C GLY A 370 -17.83 9.80 19.55
N ALA A 371 -18.44 9.27 20.59
CA ALA A 371 -17.82 9.15 21.90
C ALA A 371 -18.22 7.86 22.60
N LEU A 372 -17.30 7.31 23.39
CA LEU A 372 -17.59 6.23 24.32
C LEU A 372 -17.50 6.78 25.75
N TYR A 373 -18.59 6.60 26.51
CA TYR A 373 -18.64 6.97 27.90
C TYR A 373 -19.44 5.92 28.70
N GLY A 374 -18.88 5.44 29.80
CA GLY A 374 -19.53 4.39 30.60
C GLY A 374 -19.82 3.09 29.83
N GLY A 375 -19.03 2.75 28.79
CA GLY A 375 -19.23 1.58 27.95
C GLY A 375 -20.26 1.76 26.84
N ASN A 376 -20.96 2.89 26.77
CA ASN A 376 -21.96 3.19 25.76
C ASN A 376 -21.41 4.14 24.69
N TYR A 377 -21.95 3.99 23.48
CA TYR A 377 -21.64 4.88 22.36
C TYR A 377 -22.65 6.01 22.27
N TYR A 378 -22.16 7.22 22.04
CA TYR A 378 -22.94 8.45 21.88
C TYR A 378 -22.49 9.21 20.64
N ALA A 379 -23.42 9.91 20.01
CA ALA A 379 -23.08 10.87 18.98
C ALA A 379 -22.45 12.13 19.62
N LEU A 380 -21.50 12.76 18.91
CA LEU A 380 -20.96 14.05 19.31
C LEU A 380 -21.61 15.14 18.48
N GLN A 381 -22.19 16.13 19.16
CA GLN A 381 -22.76 17.31 18.56
C GLN A 381 -21.92 18.53 18.94
N GLU A 382 -21.61 19.36 17.96
CA GLU A 382 -20.94 20.62 18.19
C GLU A 382 -21.89 21.56 18.98
N PHE A 383 -21.35 22.12 20.04
CA PHE A 383 -22.06 23.06 20.90
C PHE A 383 -21.31 24.38 20.93
N THR A 384 -21.98 25.44 20.51
CA THR A 384 -21.45 26.80 20.68
C THR A 384 -21.90 27.27 22.06
N PRO A 385 -20.98 27.43 23.04
CA PRO A 385 -21.36 27.94 24.33
C PRO A 385 -21.96 29.35 24.16
N VAL A 386 -23.20 29.53 24.49
CA VAL A 386 -23.79 30.85 24.60
C VAL A 386 -22.95 31.59 25.64
N PRO A 387 -22.38 32.76 25.35
CA PRO A 387 -21.64 33.51 26.32
C PRO A 387 -22.62 33.78 27.48
N VAL A 388 -22.41 33.14 28.61
CA VAL A 388 -23.11 33.55 29.83
C VAL A 388 -22.74 35.01 29.99
N ALA A 389 -23.71 35.90 29.82
CA ALA A 389 -23.53 37.32 30.09
C ALA A 389 -22.86 37.36 31.48
N LYS A 390 -21.65 37.88 31.54
CA LYS A 390 -20.93 38.01 32.81
C LYS A 390 -21.92 38.51 33.81
N ALA A 391 -22.33 37.66 34.77
CA ALA A 391 -23.23 38.07 35.82
C ALA A 391 -22.71 39.41 36.32
N GLY A 392 -23.56 40.42 36.19
CA GLY A 392 -23.17 41.81 36.21
C GLY A 392 -22.09 42.04 37.26
N GLU A 393 -21.10 42.82 36.90
CA GLU A 393 -20.01 43.19 37.80
C GLU A 393 -20.61 43.36 39.21
N LEU A 394 -20.38 42.37 40.05
CA LEU A 394 -20.61 42.60 41.48
C LEU A 394 -19.80 43.85 41.77
N LYS A 395 -20.52 44.96 41.90
CA LYS A 395 -19.93 46.27 42.28
C LYS A 395 -18.94 45.92 43.39
N LYS A 396 -17.65 46.01 43.11
CA LYS A 396 -16.62 45.84 44.12
C LYS A 396 -17.08 46.71 45.30
N ALA A 397 -17.36 46.08 46.41
CA ALA A 397 -17.61 46.80 47.62
C ALA A 397 -16.54 47.89 47.73
N PRO A 398 -16.89 49.15 48.04
CA PRO A 398 -15.90 50.20 48.09
C PRO A 398 -14.75 49.72 48.93
N ALA A 399 -13.54 49.74 48.33
CA ALA A 399 -12.33 49.28 49.02
C ALA A 399 -12.33 49.94 50.39
N SER A 400 -12.42 49.14 51.46
CA SER A 400 -12.30 49.64 52.85
C SER A 400 -11.03 50.48 52.85
N LYS A 401 -11.16 51.76 53.23
CA LYS A 401 -10.02 52.68 53.31
C LYS A 401 -8.95 51.95 54.10
N ALA A 402 -7.83 51.71 53.45
CA ALA A 402 -6.70 51.03 54.11
C ALA A 402 -6.44 51.74 55.43
N HIS A 403 -6.68 51.07 56.55
CA HIS A 403 -6.47 51.60 57.88
C HIS A 403 -4.97 51.89 57.98
N LYS A 404 -4.64 53.15 57.95
CA LYS A 404 -3.24 53.58 58.20
C LYS A 404 -2.98 53.34 59.70
N PRO A 405 -2.03 52.50 60.07
CA PRO A 405 -1.74 52.28 61.47
C PRO A 405 -1.38 53.59 62.16
N ALA A 406 -1.74 53.73 63.41
CA ALA A 406 -1.42 54.89 64.23
C ALA A 406 0.09 55.17 64.23
N PRO A 407 0.53 56.42 64.46
CA PRO A 407 1.94 56.79 64.38
C PRO A 407 2.87 55.96 65.24
N ASP A 408 2.36 55.41 66.35
CA ASP A 408 3.05 54.61 67.39
C ASP A 408 2.98 53.09 67.10
N HIS A 409 2.31 52.67 66.04
CA HIS A 409 2.15 51.25 65.71
C HIS A 409 3.51 50.58 65.46
N PRO A 410 3.76 49.36 66.01
CA PRO A 410 5.04 48.67 65.94
C PRO A 410 5.59 48.51 64.52
N TRP A 411 4.74 48.38 63.53
CA TRP A 411 5.12 48.26 62.10
C TRP A 411 5.76 49.53 61.49
N ARG A 412 5.54 50.70 62.10
CA ARG A 412 6.21 51.94 61.65
C ARG A 412 7.59 52.13 62.31
N ARG A 413 7.90 51.34 63.32
CA ARG A 413 9.18 51.40 64.03
C ARG A 413 10.19 50.39 63.46
N MET A 414 9.78 49.48 62.55
CA MET A 414 10.74 48.58 61.90
C MET A 414 11.39 49.29 60.71
N PRO A 415 12.71 49.46 60.70
CA PRO A 415 13.41 50.04 59.57
C PRO A 415 13.35 49.07 58.37
N ILE A 416 12.87 49.56 57.20
CA ILE A 416 12.68 48.82 55.96
C ILE A 416 13.89 47.99 55.55
N ASN A 417 15.08 48.35 56.02
CA ASN A 417 16.32 47.60 55.73
C ASN A 417 16.44 46.22 56.41
N GLN A 418 15.64 45.91 57.44
CA GLN A 418 15.70 44.59 58.05
C GLN A 418 14.80 43.54 57.38
N ILE A 419 13.74 43.97 56.68
CA ILE A 419 12.86 43.08 55.92
C ILE A 419 13.57 42.53 54.67
N LYS A 420 14.41 43.31 54.04
CA LYS A 420 15.23 42.83 52.89
C LYS A 420 16.30 41.82 53.25
N LYS A 421 16.83 41.83 54.43
CA LYS A 421 17.87 40.88 54.88
C LYS A 421 17.29 39.53 55.28
N GLY A 422 16.08 39.48 55.82
CA GLY A 422 15.42 38.21 56.17
C GLY A 422 15.02 37.34 54.95
N CYS A 423 14.52 37.97 53.91
CA CYS A 423 14.20 37.26 52.65
C CYS A 423 15.45 36.78 51.89
N LEU A 424 16.56 37.49 51.97
CA LEU A 424 17.79 37.02 51.34
C LEU A 424 18.44 35.84 52.07
N TYR A 425 18.30 35.76 53.42
CA TYR A 425 18.82 34.64 54.19
C TYR A 425 18.04 33.35 53.96
N LEU A 426 16.75 33.40 53.75
CA LEU A 426 15.97 32.22 53.38
C LEU A 426 16.29 31.71 51.94
N TRP A 427 16.65 32.63 51.02
CA TRP A 427 17.02 32.25 49.67
C TRP A 427 18.45 31.66 49.61
N ILE A 428 19.37 32.14 50.47
CA ILE A 428 20.73 31.63 50.56
C ILE A 428 20.82 30.28 51.26
N ILE A 429 19.87 29.92 52.12
CA ILE A 429 19.83 28.61 52.80
C ILE A 429 19.13 27.54 51.97
N LEU A 430 18.17 27.91 51.10
CA LEU A 430 17.44 26.96 50.26
C LEU A 430 18.12 26.72 48.87
N TYR A 431 18.97 27.63 48.40
CA TYR A 431 19.62 27.50 47.12
C TYR A 431 20.68 26.37 47.01
N PRO A 432 21.43 25.98 48.04
CA PRO A 432 22.31 24.82 48.01
C PRO A 432 21.59 23.47 48.06
N LEU A 433 20.40 23.40 48.59
CA LEU A 433 19.62 22.16 48.73
C LEU A 433 18.93 21.75 47.38
N LEU A 434 18.78 22.68 46.44
CA LEU A 434 18.23 22.41 45.12
C LEU A 434 19.31 22.10 44.04
N LYS A 435 20.60 22.29 44.36
CA LYS A 435 21.69 21.96 43.42
C LYS A 435 22.37 20.61 43.64
N GLY A 436 21.86 19.78 44.51
CA GLY A 436 22.40 18.47 44.87
C GLY A 436 22.08 17.32 43.93
N VAL A 437 21.48 17.58 42.75
CA VAL A 437 21.21 16.51 41.73
C VAL A 437 22.08 16.78 40.51
N THR A 438 23.30 16.33 40.56
CA THR A 438 24.18 16.24 39.40
C THR A 438 23.82 14.98 38.62
N PHE A 439 23.21 15.14 37.43
CA PHE A 439 23.18 14.08 36.41
C PHE A 439 24.59 13.90 35.85
N SER A 440 25.24 12.81 36.18
CA SER A 440 26.48 12.36 35.54
C SER A 440 26.10 11.78 34.16
N LEU A 441 26.42 12.48 33.10
CA LEU A 441 26.59 11.97 31.77
C LEU A 441 28.04 11.46 31.65
N SER A 442 28.21 10.20 31.40
CA SER A 442 29.50 9.60 30.96
C SER A 442 29.23 8.68 29.76
N PRO A 443 30.27 8.46 28.92
CA PRO A 443 30.29 8.68 27.48
C PRO A 443 29.71 7.52 26.67
#